data_a4dcc93e6b830d0af4b4bbe29a4f5492
#
_entry.id   a4dcc93e6b830d0af4b4bbe29a4f5492
#
_cell.length_a   1.000
_cell.length_b   1.000
_cell.length_c   1.000
_cell.angle_alpha   90.00
_cell.angle_beta   90.00
_cell.angle_gamma   90.00
#
_symmetry.space_group_name_H-M   'P 1'
#
loop_
_entity.id
_entity.type
_entity.pdbx_description
1 polymer ?
#
loop_
_entity_poly.entity_id
_entity_poly.type
_entity_poly.pdbx_seq_one_letter_code
_entity_poly.pdbx_strand_id
1 'polypeptide(L)'
;MSAKWRMVLWFTLMMLLLAGVTLTFVLVMNGSVIANPTSQVVKEVSRRADDIEFDNGTFDWDDMKEYKHGVYCTYYDAGGTYLRGAMPFAEAVALPLQTGAVRPYSADGKDWLVYDSYVDMTITGLWVRGVISADAAAGPGRVILPLTWSLLPVLLLLSIGGGWLIARDSFLPL
;
A
#
# COMPACT_ATOMS: atom_id res chain seq x y z
N MET A 1 20.20 43.63 11.04
CA MET A 1 19.71 42.82 9.90
C MET A 1 19.13 43.80 8.87
N SER A 2 19.63 43.80 7.62
CA SER A 2 19.12 44.69 6.56
C SER A 2 17.67 44.27 6.17
N ALA A 3 16.87 45.24 5.71
CA ALA A 3 15.49 44.98 5.25
C ALA A 3 15.43 43.85 4.19
N LYS A 4 16.46 43.76 3.33
CA LYS A 4 16.62 42.71 2.33
C LYS A 4 16.65 41.30 2.95
N TRP A 5 17.42 41.11 4.02
CA TRP A 5 17.50 39.82 4.70
C TRP A 5 16.19 39.41 5.39
N ARG A 6 15.45 40.36 5.93
CA ARG A 6 14.12 40.09 6.52
C ARG A 6 13.13 39.63 5.45
N MET A 7 13.12 40.27 4.26
CA MET A 7 12.25 39.84 3.14
C MET A 7 12.59 38.42 2.65
N VAL A 8 13.87 38.14 2.42
CA VAL A 8 14.31 36.79 2.00
C VAL A 8 13.90 35.73 3.04
N LEU A 9 14.09 36.04 4.31
CA LEU A 9 13.78 35.11 5.40
C LEU A 9 12.25 34.83 5.47
N TRP A 10 11.42 35.88 5.38
CA TRP A 10 9.97 35.73 5.34
C TRP A 10 9.49 34.92 4.14
N PHE A 11 10.04 35.21 2.94
CA PHE A 11 9.67 34.49 1.72
C PHE A 11 10.07 33.02 1.81
N THR A 12 11.26 32.72 2.28
CA THR A 12 11.74 31.36 2.48
C THR A 12 10.89 30.60 3.51
N LEU A 13 10.51 31.27 4.63
CA LEU A 13 9.65 30.68 5.64
C LEU A 13 8.27 30.34 5.09
N MET A 14 7.67 31.26 4.31
CA MET A 14 6.36 31.02 3.66
C MET A 14 6.41 29.86 2.66
N MET A 15 7.48 29.78 1.86
CA MET A 15 7.68 28.67 0.91
C MET A 15 7.89 27.32 1.61
N LEU A 16 8.66 27.31 2.71
CA LEU A 16 8.83 26.11 3.54
C LEU A 16 7.51 25.67 4.17
N LEU A 17 6.71 26.61 4.65
CA LEU A 17 5.41 26.32 5.25
C LEU A 17 4.46 25.74 4.19
N LEU A 18 4.40 26.33 3.00
CA LEU A 18 3.58 25.85 1.90
C LEU A 18 4.02 24.45 1.46
N ALA A 19 5.33 24.23 1.30
CA ALA A 19 5.87 22.92 0.96
C ALA A 19 5.55 21.87 2.04
N GLY A 20 5.68 22.23 3.32
CA GLY A 20 5.33 21.38 4.45
C GLY A 20 3.86 20.99 4.49
N VAL A 21 2.95 21.94 4.27
CA VAL A 21 1.51 21.70 4.19
C VAL A 21 1.17 20.79 3.01
N THR A 22 1.74 21.08 1.83
CA THR A 22 1.52 20.25 0.63
C THR A 22 2.03 18.83 0.85
N LEU A 23 3.22 18.67 1.43
CA LEU A 23 3.79 17.37 1.75
C LEU A 23 2.92 16.60 2.75
N THR A 24 2.48 17.27 3.82
CA THR A 24 1.59 16.66 4.82
C THR A 24 0.27 16.23 4.18
N PHE A 25 -0.32 17.06 3.33
CA PHE A 25 -1.53 16.73 2.60
C PHE A 25 -1.34 15.50 1.70
N VAL A 26 -0.24 15.45 0.94
CA VAL A 26 0.11 14.29 0.10
C VAL A 26 0.32 13.05 0.95
N LEU A 27 1.02 13.13 2.08
CA LEU A 27 1.23 12.00 2.99
C LEU A 27 -0.07 11.52 3.64
N VAL A 28 -0.95 12.41 4.05
CA VAL A 28 -2.26 12.05 4.63
C VAL A 28 -3.17 11.44 3.57
N MET A 29 -3.24 12.02 2.38
CA MET A 29 -4.02 11.46 1.28
C MET A 29 -3.47 10.11 0.78
N ASN A 30 -2.15 9.92 0.78
CA ASN A 30 -1.52 8.65 0.44
C ASN A 30 -1.36 7.71 1.64
N GLY A 31 -1.51 8.18 2.86
CA GLY A 31 -1.42 7.34 4.07
C GLY A 31 -2.53 6.29 4.15
N SER A 32 -3.66 6.53 3.51
CA SER A 32 -4.69 5.51 3.24
C SER A 32 -4.25 4.50 2.15
N VAL A 33 -3.19 4.78 1.41
CA VAL A 33 -2.65 3.96 0.30
C VAL A 33 -1.40 3.19 0.72
N ILE A 34 -0.77 3.54 1.85
CA ILE A 34 0.24 2.68 2.51
C ILE A 34 -0.54 1.62 3.32
N ALA A 35 -1.40 0.87 2.63
CA ALA A 35 -1.96 -0.34 3.22
C ALA A 35 -0.79 -1.29 3.45
N ASN A 36 -0.50 -1.56 4.72
CA ASN A 36 0.44 -2.61 5.10
C ASN A 36 -0.03 -3.91 4.40
N PRO A 37 0.82 -4.55 3.56
CA PRO A 37 0.42 -5.74 2.80
C PRO A 37 -0.15 -6.83 3.69
N THR A 38 0.41 -6.94 4.89
CA THR A 38 -0.06 -7.86 5.92
C THR A 38 -1.52 -7.57 6.30
N SER A 39 -1.87 -6.31 6.55
CA SER A 39 -3.25 -5.94 6.88
C SER A 39 -4.19 -6.05 5.69
N GLN A 40 -3.69 -5.83 4.49
CA GLN A 40 -4.48 -5.90 3.26
C GLN A 40 -4.87 -7.36 2.93
N VAL A 41 -3.91 -8.30 3.00
CA VAL A 41 -4.21 -9.72 2.75
C VAL A 41 -5.15 -10.27 3.81
N VAL A 42 -4.94 -9.95 5.09
CA VAL A 42 -5.83 -10.37 6.18
C VAL A 42 -7.23 -9.83 5.97
N LYS A 43 -7.38 -8.53 5.71
CA LYS A 43 -8.68 -7.89 5.51
C LYS A 43 -9.44 -8.46 4.31
N GLU A 44 -8.74 -8.68 3.19
CA GLU A 44 -9.38 -9.21 1.98
C GLU A 44 -9.80 -10.67 2.15
N VAL A 45 -8.96 -11.50 2.79
CA VAL A 45 -9.28 -12.89 3.09
C VAL A 45 -10.44 -12.98 4.09
N SER A 46 -10.39 -12.21 5.18
CA SER A 46 -11.49 -12.20 6.19
C SER A 46 -12.80 -11.76 5.56
N ARG A 47 -12.79 -10.71 4.74
CA ARG A 47 -13.99 -10.26 4.05
C ARG A 47 -14.56 -11.35 3.13
N ARG A 48 -13.70 -12.06 2.41
CA ARG A 48 -14.17 -13.17 1.56
C ARG A 48 -14.68 -14.35 2.36
N ALA A 49 -14.05 -14.62 3.49
CA ALA A 49 -14.52 -15.64 4.42
C ALA A 49 -15.93 -15.32 4.95
N ASP A 50 -16.23 -14.04 5.20
CA ASP A 50 -17.55 -13.58 5.64
C ASP A 50 -18.58 -13.55 4.51
N ASP A 51 -18.16 -13.31 3.25
CA ASP A 51 -19.03 -13.23 2.07
C ASP A 51 -19.37 -14.63 1.48
N ILE A 52 -18.84 -15.74 2.03
CA ILE A 52 -19.09 -17.08 1.53
C ILE A 52 -20.49 -17.55 1.91
N GLU A 53 -21.29 -17.82 0.91
CA GLU A 53 -22.61 -18.43 1.07
C GLU A 53 -22.58 -19.90 0.63
N PHE A 54 -23.22 -20.75 1.45
CA PHE A 54 -23.40 -22.18 1.15
C PHE A 54 -24.89 -22.46 1.06
N ASP A 55 -25.40 -22.64 -0.14
CA ASP A 55 -26.82 -22.89 -0.40
C ASP A 55 -27.00 -24.18 -1.20
N ASN A 56 -28.05 -24.93 -0.87
CA ASN A 56 -28.46 -26.17 -1.54
C ASN A 56 -27.34 -27.22 -1.71
N GLY A 57 -26.34 -27.26 -0.79
CA GLY A 57 -25.25 -28.24 -0.81
C GLY A 57 -24.07 -27.86 -1.71
N THR A 58 -24.06 -26.62 -2.23
CA THR A 58 -22.98 -26.10 -3.06
C THR A 58 -22.56 -24.70 -2.61
N PHE A 59 -21.30 -24.36 -2.84
CA PHE A 59 -20.83 -23.00 -2.62
C PHE A 59 -21.30 -22.09 -3.75
N ASP A 60 -21.78 -20.89 -3.39
CA ASP A 60 -22.05 -19.87 -4.38
C ASP A 60 -20.71 -19.22 -4.80
N TRP A 61 -20.33 -19.46 -6.05
CA TRP A 61 -19.06 -18.98 -6.60
C TRP A 61 -19.20 -17.69 -7.38
N ASP A 62 -20.40 -17.16 -7.63
CA ASP A 62 -20.63 -16.04 -8.55
C ASP A 62 -20.01 -14.73 -8.02
N ASP A 63 -20.03 -14.52 -6.70
CA ASP A 63 -19.44 -13.35 -6.06
C ASP A 63 -17.97 -13.55 -5.62
N MET A 64 -17.44 -14.76 -5.73
CA MET A 64 -16.07 -15.09 -5.33
C MET A 64 -15.05 -14.74 -6.40
N LYS A 65 -14.53 -13.51 -6.33
CA LYS A 65 -13.46 -13.06 -7.24
C LYS A 65 -12.12 -13.69 -6.84
N GLU A 66 -11.47 -14.32 -7.82
CA GLU A 66 -10.17 -14.97 -7.64
C GLU A 66 -9.02 -13.96 -7.42
N TYR A 67 -9.18 -12.73 -7.95
CA TYR A 67 -8.21 -11.65 -7.79
C TYR A 67 -8.92 -10.32 -7.54
N LYS A 68 -8.54 -9.62 -6.48
CA LYS A 68 -9.06 -8.28 -6.15
C LYS A 68 -8.08 -7.53 -5.25
N HIS A 69 -7.93 -6.24 -5.48
CA HIS A 69 -7.07 -5.34 -4.69
C HIS A 69 -5.62 -5.85 -4.53
N GLY A 70 -5.08 -6.54 -5.55
CA GLY A 70 -3.72 -7.08 -5.50
C GLY A 70 -3.59 -8.42 -4.77
N VAL A 71 -4.67 -8.97 -4.23
CA VAL A 71 -4.70 -10.25 -3.51
C VAL A 71 -5.25 -11.34 -4.43
N TYR A 72 -4.48 -12.41 -4.57
CA TYR A 72 -4.91 -13.66 -5.19
C TYR A 72 -5.58 -14.51 -4.14
N CYS A 73 -6.76 -15.03 -4.43
CA CYS A 73 -7.51 -15.86 -3.50
C CYS A 73 -7.73 -17.25 -4.06
N THR A 74 -7.56 -18.24 -3.19
CA THR A 74 -7.73 -19.66 -3.48
C THR A 74 -8.52 -20.32 -2.39
N TYR A 75 -9.37 -21.25 -2.79
CA TYR A 75 -10.32 -21.95 -1.94
C TYR A 75 -10.01 -23.43 -1.91
N TYR A 76 -10.07 -24.02 -0.72
CA TYR A 76 -9.85 -25.45 -0.50
C TYR A 76 -10.99 -26.00 0.38
N ASP A 77 -11.32 -27.26 0.20
CA ASP A 77 -12.27 -27.94 1.07
C ASP A 77 -11.73 -28.10 2.51
N ALA A 78 -12.56 -28.64 3.40
CA ALA A 78 -12.17 -28.90 4.79
C ALA A 78 -10.95 -29.83 4.91
N GLY A 79 -10.73 -30.70 3.93
CA GLY A 79 -9.59 -31.61 3.87
C GLY A 79 -8.33 -30.98 3.26
N GLY A 80 -8.41 -29.74 2.79
CA GLY A 80 -7.29 -29.05 2.15
C GLY A 80 -7.13 -29.37 0.66
N THR A 81 -8.16 -29.95 0.02
CA THR A 81 -8.16 -30.18 -1.43
C THR A 81 -8.49 -28.89 -2.17
N TYR A 82 -7.69 -28.55 -3.16
CA TYR A 82 -7.94 -27.38 -4.01
C TYR A 82 -9.30 -27.47 -4.72
N LEU A 83 -10.10 -26.43 -4.60
CA LEU A 83 -11.39 -26.33 -5.25
C LEU A 83 -11.33 -25.35 -6.43
N ARG A 84 -10.94 -24.13 -6.15
CA ARG A 84 -10.92 -23.03 -7.12
C ARG A 84 -10.01 -21.88 -6.68
N GLY A 85 -9.58 -21.03 -7.60
CA GLY A 85 -8.91 -19.77 -7.33
C GLY A 85 -7.74 -19.48 -8.24
N ALA A 86 -7.14 -18.31 -8.07
CA ALA A 86 -5.96 -17.87 -8.79
C ALA A 86 -4.72 -17.94 -7.90
N MET A 87 -3.61 -18.41 -8.47
CA MET A 87 -2.31 -18.52 -7.82
C MET A 87 -1.26 -17.73 -8.59
N PRO A 88 -0.47 -16.92 -7.92
CA PRO A 88 0.61 -16.18 -8.56
C PRO A 88 1.84 -17.04 -8.88
N PHE A 89 2.01 -18.20 -8.22
CA PHE A 89 3.10 -19.16 -8.44
C PHE A 89 2.63 -20.59 -8.13
N ALA A 90 3.22 -21.56 -8.81
CA ALA A 90 2.73 -22.95 -8.80
C ALA A 90 2.80 -23.63 -7.41
N GLU A 91 3.82 -23.35 -6.63
CA GLU A 91 4.02 -23.95 -5.31
C GLU A 91 3.01 -23.46 -4.27
N ALA A 92 2.32 -22.33 -4.54
CA ALA A 92 1.36 -21.77 -3.59
C ALA A 92 0.21 -22.75 -3.25
N VAL A 93 -0.16 -23.63 -4.18
CA VAL A 93 -1.18 -24.67 -3.95
C VAL A 93 -0.73 -25.69 -2.91
N ALA A 94 0.53 -26.08 -2.97
CA ALA A 94 1.09 -27.16 -2.16
C ALA A 94 1.54 -26.72 -0.76
N LEU A 95 1.53 -25.43 -0.47
CA LEU A 95 1.90 -24.92 0.85
C LEU A 95 0.91 -25.42 1.91
N PRO A 96 1.40 -25.88 3.08
CA PRO A 96 0.52 -26.33 4.15
C PRO A 96 -0.43 -25.21 4.59
N LEU A 97 -1.71 -25.54 4.78
CA LEU A 97 -2.73 -24.63 5.28
C LEU A 97 -2.49 -24.37 6.78
N GLN A 98 -2.49 -23.11 7.18
CA GLN A 98 -2.21 -22.74 8.58
C GLN A 98 -2.88 -21.43 8.93
N THR A 99 -3.79 -21.44 9.90
CA THR A 99 -4.48 -20.24 10.39
C THR A 99 -3.60 -19.36 11.27
N GLY A 100 -3.96 -18.10 11.37
CA GLY A 100 -3.57 -17.19 12.45
C GLY A 100 -2.35 -16.32 12.20
N ALA A 101 -1.53 -16.58 11.19
CA ALA A 101 -0.36 -15.74 10.90
C ALA A 101 -0.13 -15.52 9.41
N VAL A 102 0.28 -14.32 9.06
CA VAL A 102 0.78 -14.01 7.71
C VAL A 102 2.21 -14.54 7.61
N ARG A 103 2.46 -15.35 6.59
CA ARG A 103 3.74 -16.03 6.36
C ARG A 103 4.44 -15.44 5.14
N PRO A 104 5.70 -15.02 5.25
CA PRO A 104 6.49 -14.66 4.09
C PRO A 104 6.89 -15.91 3.31
N TYR A 105 6.86 -15.80 1.99
CA TYR A 105 7.29 -16.84 1.07
C TYR A 105 7.98 -16.20 -0.13
N SER A 106 9.12 -16.76 -0.55
CA SER A 106 9.85 -16.27 -1.73
C SER A 106 9.73 -17.29 -2.85
N ALA A 107 9.19 -16.85 -4.00
CA ALA A 107 9.06 -17.65 -5.20
C ALA A 107 9.30 -16.78 -6.44
N ASP A 108 9.91 -17.34 -7.47
CA ASP A 108 10.20 -16.67 -8.74
C ASP A 108 10.97 -15.33 -8.57
N GLY A 109 11.85 -15.24 -7.56
CA GLY A 109 12.62 -14.03 -7.27
C GLY A 109 11.79 -12.87 -6.72
N LYS A 110 10.57 -13.14 -6.24
CA LYS A 110 9.67 -12.19 -5.59
C LYS A 110 9.31 -12.66 -4.19
N ASP A 111 9.07 -11.69 -3.33
CA ASP A 111 8.59 -11.96 -1.98
C ASP A 111 7.06 -11.85 -1.95
N TRP A 112 6.43 -12.84 -1.35
CA TRP A 112 5.00 -13.00 -1.21
C TRP A 112 4.61 -13.08 0.25
N LEU A 113 3.41 -12.64 0.57
CA LEU A 113 2.79 -12.84 1.87
C LEU A 113 1.58 -13.74 1.69
N VAL A 114 1.53 -14.82 2.45
CA VAL A 114 0.47 -15.83 2.42
C VAL A 114 -0.29 -15.78 3.74
N TYR A 115 -1.60 -15.74 3.65
CA TYR A 115 -2.50 -15.80 4.81
C TYR A 115 -3.64 -16.77 4.54
N ASP A 116 -3.89 -17.66 5.49
CA ASP A 116 -4.94 -18.67 5.42
C ASP A 116 -5.98 -18.42 6.52
N SER A 117 -7.25 -18.50 6.15
CA SER A 117 -8.39 -18.47 7.08
C SER A 117 -9.23 -19.72 6.88
N TYR A 118 -9.69 -20.29 7.98
CA TYR A 118 -10.63 -21.39 7.96
C TYR A 118 -12.02 -20.88 8.33
N VAL A 119 -12.99 -21.19 7.51
CA VAL A 119 -14.40 -20.86 7.73
C VAL A 119 -15.12 -22.13 8.09
N ASP A 120 -15.60 -22.20 9.34
CA ASP A 120 -16.40 -23.32 9.82
C ASP A 120 -17.87 -23.05 9.52
N MET A 121 -18.45 -23.92 8.71
CA MET A 121 -19.87 -23.85 8.36
C MET A 121 -20.59 -25.06 8.97
N THR A 122 -21.88 -24.93 9.22
CA THR A 122 -22.69 -25.95 9.91
C THR A 122 -22.61 -27.35 9.30
N ILE A 123 -22.34 -27.47 8.01
CA ILE A 123 -22.32 -28.75 7.27
C ILE A 123 -20.93 -29.08 6.70
N THR A 124 -20.11 -28.08 6.41
CA THR A 124 -18.78 -28.24 5.80
C THR A 124 -17.87 -27.10 6.24
N GLY A 125 -16.57 -27.25 6.01
CA GLY A 125 -15.59 -26.18 6.23
C GLY A 125 -14.92 -25.79 4.93
N LEU A 126 -14.42 -24.57 4.86
CA LEU A 126 -13.73 -24.04 3.71
C LEU A 126 -12.46 -23.29 4.16
N TRP A 127 -11.36 -23.53 3.46
CA TRP A 127 -10.17 -22.74 3.63
C TRP A 127 -10.12 -21.68 2.55
N VAL A 128 -9.78 -20.46 2.96
CA VAL A 128 -9.52 -19.32 2.06
C VAL A 128 -8.07 -18.93 2.23
N ARG A 129 -7.30 -19.06 1.17
CA ARG A 129 -5.91 -18.59 1.10
C ARG A 129 -5.83 -17.31 0.32
N GLY A 130 -5.23 -16.29 0.90
CA GLY A 130 -4.85 -15.06 0.22
C GLY A 130 -3.36 -14.97 0.02
N VAL A 131 -2.94 -14.57 -1.17
CA VAL A 131 -1.54 -14.33 -1.53
C VAL A 131 -1.40 -12.94 -2.11
N ILE A 132 -0.49 -12.15 -1.58
CA ILE A 132 -0.18 -10.80 -2.07
C ILE A 132 1.33 -10.66 -2.24
N SER A 133 1.77 -9.95 -3.29
CA SER A 133 3.18 -9.59 -3.42
C SER A 133 3.58 -8.58 -2.35
N ALA A 134 4.66 -8.84 -1.65
CA ALA A 134 5.23 -7.91 -0.67
C ALA A 134 5.63 -6.57 -1.34
N ASP A 135 6.07 -6.61 -2.60
CA ASP A 135 6.43 -5.43 -3.38
C ASP A 135 5.21 -4.66 -3.90
N ALA A 136 4.15 -5.35 -4.33
CA ALA A 136 2.92 -4.71 -4.82
C ALA A 136 2.21 -3.90 -3.73
N ALA A 137 2.33 -4.35 -2.51
CA ALA A 137 1.78 -3.67 -1.35
C ALA A 137 2.63 -2.48 -0.88
N ALA A 138 3.89 -2.40 -1.29
CA ALA A 138 4.71 -1.23 -1.06
C ALA A 138 4.18 0.02 -1.80
N GLY A 139 3.23 -0.15 -2.73
CA GLY A 139 2.50 0.92 -3.41
C GLY A 139 3.41 2.01 -4.00
N PRO A 140 2.84 3.05 -4.58
CA PRO A 140 3.63 4.19 -5.07
C PRO A 140 4.39 4.92 -3.95
N GLY A 141 4.07 4.69 -2.68
CA GLY A 141 4.74 5.31 -1.53
C GLY A 141 6.24 4.98 -1.46
N ARG A 142 6.67 3.80 -1.90
CA ARG A 142 8.09 3.42 -1.91
C ARG A 142 8.92 4.26 -2.88
N VAL A 143 8.31 4.74 -3.95
CA VAL A 143 8.97 5.63 -4.93
C VAL A 143 8.77 7.10 -4.57
N ILE A 144 7.60 7.46 -4.05
CA ILE A 144 7.25 8.85 -3.71
C ILE A 144 8.05 9.35 -2.51
N LEU A 145 8.27 8.52 -1.49
CA LEU A 145 8.99 8.93 -0.28
C LEU A 145 10.44 9.36 -0.58
N PRO A 146 11.30 8.55 -1.24
CA PRO A 146 12.66 8.97 -1.57
C PRO A 146 12.68 10.13 -2.57
N LEU A 147 11.74 10.19 -3.52
CA LEU A 147 11.60 11.30 -4.46
C LEU A 147 11.30 12.62 -3.73
N THR A 148 10.39 12.57 -2.75
CA THR A 148 10.05 13.73 -1.93
C THR A 148 11.23 14.22 -1.12
N TRP A 149 12.00 13.31 -0.49
CA TRP A 149 13.20 13.66 0.24
C TRP A 149 14.29 14.26 -0.65
N SER A 150 14.42 13.83 -1.90
CA SER A 150 15.38 14.38 -2.85
C SER A 150 14.95 15.75 -3.42
N LEU A 151 13.64 15.99 -3.57
CA LEU A 151 13.11 17.26 -4.07
C LEU A 151 13.14 18.38 -3.01
N LEU A 152 13.06 18.04 -1.74
CA LEU A 152 13.01 19.01 -0.64
C LEU A 152 14.23 19.94 -0.61
N PRO A 153 15.49 19.46 -0.69
CA PRO A 153 16.67 20.33 -0.75
C PRO A 153 16.72 21.17 -2.02
N VAL A 154 16.25 20.65 -3.15
CA VAL A 154 16.20 21.40 -4.42
C VAL A 154 15.23 22.56 -4.33
N LEU A 155 14.03 22.34 -3.79
CA LEU A 155 13.04 23.40 -3.56
C LEU A 155 13.56 24.46 -2.59
N LEU A 156 14.29 24.05 -1.56
CA LEU A 156 14.87 24.95 -0.57
C LEU A 156 15.96 25.85 -1.22
N LEU A 157 16.84 25.28 -2.04
CA LEU A 157 17.84 26.03 -2.79
C LEU A 157 17.22 27.00 -3.80
N LEU A 158 16.18 26.58 -4.52
CA LEU A 158 15.42 27.44 -5.45
C LEU A 158 14.72 28.57 -4.71
N SER A 159 14.15 28.31 -3.55
CA SER A 159 13.48 29.31 -2.72
C SER A 159 14.47 30.39 -2.22
N ILE A 160 15.62 29.96 -1.73
CA ILE A 160 16.68 30.88 -1.26
C ILE A 160 17.25 31.68 -2.44
N GLY A 161 17.56 31.03 -3.56
CA GLY A 161 18.09 31.66 -4.76
C GLY A 161 17.13 32.65 -5.40
N GLY A 162 15.87 32.23 -5.53
CA GLY A 162 14.79 33.09 -6.06
C GLY A 162 14.50 34.30 -5.18
N GLY A 163 14.43 34.08 -3.86
CA GLY A 163 14.26 35.18 -2.90
C GLY A 163 15.41 36.17 -2.92
N TRP A 164 16.66 35.69 -3.09
CA TRP A 164 17.84 36.54 -3.18
C TRP A 164 17.86 37.37 -4.49
N LEU A 165 17.49 36.76 -5.63
CA LEU A 165 17.41 37.45 -6.93
C LEU A 165 16.37 38.57 -6.89
N ILE A 166 15.15 38.30 -6.40
CA ILE A 166 14.07 39.29 -6.29
C ILE A 166 14.50 40.43 -5.34
N ALA A 167 15.10 40.10 -4.20
CA ALA A 167 15.58 41.12 -3.26
C ALA A 167 16.70 42.00 -3.85
N ARG A 168 17.54 41.43 -4.70
CA ARG A 168 18.64 42.16 -5.38
C ARG A 168 18.08 43.20 -6.38
N ASP A 169 17.13 42.77 -7.23
CA ASP A 169 16.59 43.62 -8.29
C ASP A 169 15.63 44.69 -7.77
N SER A 170 14.90 44.41 -6.67
CA SER A 170 13.95 45.36 -6.05
C SER A 170 14.64 46.53 -5.32
N PHE A 171 15.95 46.47 -5.12
CA PHE A 171 16.72 47.50 -4.40
C PHE A 171 17.85 48.13 -5.21
N LEU A 172 17.83 48.00 -6.54
CA LEU A 172 18.66 48.86 -7.39
C LEU A 172 18.05 50.29 -7.36
N PRO A 173 18.78 51.32 -6.87
CA PRO A 173 18.29 52.69 -6.99
C PRO A 173 18.27 53.09 -8.44
N LEU A 174 17.13 53.69 -8.86
CA LEU A 174 17.01 54.47 -10.10
C LEU A 174 17.98 55.64 -10.06
#